data_6c7d8ebf698cdfdaf6cfbca7053f0090
#
_entry.id   6c7d8ebf698cdfdaf6cfbca7053f0090
#
_cell.length_a   1.000
_cell.length_b   1.000
_cell.length_c   1.000
_cell.angle_alpha   90.00
_cell.angle_beta   90.00
_cell.angle_gamma   90.00
#
_symmetry.space_group_name_H-M   'P 1'
#
loop_
_entity.id
_entity.type
_entity.pdbx_description
1 polymer ?
#
loop_
_entity_poly.entity_id
_entity_poly.type
_entity_poly.pdbx_seq_one_letter_code
_entity_poly.pdbx_strand_id
1 'polypeptide(L)'
;MAVQCRLAGTARSTVYAGKAAVVDGVELLLLRLVDEEFTRHPFYGSRKMVVWLGTQGHSVNRKRVQRLMRILGLAAMAPGPNTSKIHPQNKIYPYLLRGLSIIRVNQVWSTDITYIRLAQGFVYLVAIIDWYSRKVLAWQVSNTMDASFCVDCLTAALNEYGAPEIFNTDQGSQFTCEVWVKVLEENAIKISMDGRGRALDNIFVERLWRSVKYEDVYPKNYASMPELLVGLAEYFVFYNGGRFHQALGYKTPDQVYQTGEGGGAKIADHFSEKGSSKEEMGQHQSAVTETTPS
;
A
#
# COMPACT_ATOMS: atom_id res chain seq x y z
N MET A 1 -31.61 -48.89 19.66
CA MET A 1 -31.20 -47.69 18.91
C MET A 1 -29.90 -47.91 18.15
N ALA A 2 -28.75 -48.19 18.77
CA ALA A 2 -27.49 -48.35 18.02
C ALA A 2 -27.51 -49.48 16.99
N VAL A 3 -28.10 -50.60 17.33
CA VAL A 3 -28.28 -51.78 16.44
C VAL A 3 -29.25 -51.46 15.30
N GLN A 4 -30.34 -50.75 15.59
CA GLN A 4 -31.36 -50.34 14.61
C GLN A 4 -30.80 -49.35 13.58
N CYS A 5 -29.95 -48.38 14.01
CA CYS A 5 -29.31 -47.45 13.09
C CYS A 5 -28.31 -48.18 12.17
N ARG A 6 -27.61 -49.21 12.68
CA ARG A 6 -26.70 -50.04 11.88
C ARG A 6 -27.43 -50.89 10.85
N LEU A 7 -28.56 -51.48 11.23
CA LEU A 7 -29.40 -52.25 10.33
C LEU A 7 -30.05 -51.40 9.25
N ALA A 8 -30.41 -50.16 9.56
CA ALA A 8 -30.99 -49.19 8.64
C ALA A 8 -29.96 -48.41 7.81
N GLY A 9 -28.67 -48.64 7.98
CA GLY A 9 -27.61 -47.92 7.26
C GLY A 9 -27.58 -46.42 7.52
N THR A 10 -28.17 -45.95 8.64
CA THR A 10 -28.29 -44.52 9.00
C THR A 10 -27.42 -44.17 10.17
N ALA A 11 -26.73 -43.00 10.10
CA ALA A 11 -25.95 -42.50 11.21
C ALA A 11 -26.84 -42.14 12.41
N ARG A 12 -26.42 -42.45 13.66
CA ARG A 12 -27.17 -42.07 14.88
C ARG A 12 -27.50 -40.59 14.93
N SER A 13 -26.55 -39.73 14.47
CA SER A 13 -26.75 -38.29 14.36
C SER A 13 -27.93 -37.88 13.47
N THR A 14 -28.21 -38.63 12.41
CA THR A 14 -29.35 -38.39 11.49
C THR A 14 -30.68 -38.70 12.16
N VAL A 15 -30.74 -39.74 13.01
CA VAL A 15 -31.95 -40.12 13.75
C VAL A 15 -32.27 -39.14 14.88
N TYR A 16 -31.23 -38.57 15.48
CA TYR A 16 -31.37 -37.54 16.53
C TYR A 16 -31.29 -36.10 15.98
N ALA A 17 -30.99 -35.92 14.66
CA ALA A 17 -31.19 -34.63 14.01
C ALA A 17 -32.70 -34.33 14.08
N GLY A 18 -33.07 -33.46 15.02
CA GLY A 18 -34.44 -33.07 15.25
C GLY A 18 -35.13 -32.69 13.95
N LYS A 19 -36.44 -32.92 13.86
CA LYS A 19 -37.33 -32.45 12.79
C LYS A 19 -36.89 -31.03 12.42
N ALA A 20 -36.78 -30.74 11.12
CA ALA A 20 -36.48 -29.40 10.63
C ALA A 20 -37.22 -28.37 11.48
N ALA A 21 -36.49 -27.50 12.16
CA ALA A 21 -37.07 -26.54 13.08
C ALA A 21 -38.14 -25.77 12.31
N VAL A 22 -39.38 -25.79 12.80
CA VAL A 22 -40.41 -24.87 12.31
C VAL A 22 -39.81 -23.49 12.46
N VAL A 23 -39.62 -22.80 11.33
CA VAL A 23 -38.99 -21.47 11.35
C VAL A 23 -39.95 -20.57 12.12
N ASP A 24 -39.52 -20.16 13.31
CA ASP A 24 -40.28 -19.28 14.19
C ASP A 24 -40.58 -17.97 13.45
N GLY A 25 -41.81 -17.45 13.59
CA GLY A 25 -42.22 -16.19 12.97
C GLY A 25 -41.26 -15.02 13.29
N VAL A 26 -40.68 -15.05 14.50
CA VAL A 26 -39.61 -14.07 14.91
C VAL A 26 -38.33 -14.27 14.09
N GLU A 27 -38.00 -15.49 13.72
CA GLU A 27 -36.81 -15.76 12.90
C GLU A 27 -37.01 -15.31 11.46
N LEU A 28 -38.18 -15.50 10.88
CA LEU A 28 -38.52 -14.97 9.55
C LEU A 28 -38.50 -13.45 9.53
N LEU A 29 -39.03 -12.81 10.56
CA LEU A 29 -38.97 -11.35 10.69
C LEU A 29 -37.53 -10.85 10.75
N LEU A 30 -36.66 -11.48 11.55
CA LEU A 30 -35.25 -11.12 11.67
C LEU A 30 -34.50 -11.35 10.36
N LEU A 31 -34.76 -12.44 9.62
CA LEU A 31 -34.18 -12.68 8.31
C LEU A 31 -34.55 -11.57 7.35
N ARG A 32 -35.82 -11.17 7.28
CA ARG A 32 -36.28 -10.08 6.43
C ARG A 32 -35.61 -8.73 6.80
N LEU A 33 -35.55 -8.37 8.08
CA LEU A 33 -34.95 -7.16 8.54
C LEU A 33 -33.46 -7.13 8.22
N VAL A 34 -32.73 -8.22 8.40
CA VAL A 34 -31.31 -8.35 8.07
C VAL A 34 -31.08 -8.19 6.57
N ASP A 35 -31.95 -8.77 5.73
CA ASP A 35 -31.83 -8.66 4.28
C ASP A 35 -32.11 -7.23 3.78
N GLU A 36 -33.20 -6.62 4.25
CA GLU A 36 -33.57 -5.23 3.92
C GLU A 36 -32.46 -4.25 4.32
N GLU A 37 -31.90 -4.36 5.51
CA GLU A 37 -30.84 -3.47 5.97
C GLU A 37 -29.51 -3.72 5.25
N PHE A 38 -29.20 -5.00 4.97
CA PHE A 38 -28.01 -5.31 4.20
C PHE A 38 -28.09 -4.80 2.76
N THR A 39 -29.25 -4.81 2.16
CA THR A 39 -29.48 -4.25 0.82
C THR A 39 -29.22 -2.73 0.81
N ARG A 40 -29.59 -2.02 1.88
CA ARG A 40 -29.31 -0.57 2.03
C ARG A 40 -27.85 -0.29 2.36
N HIS A 41 -27.25 -1.12 3.21
CA HIS A 41 -25.89 -0.93 3.73
C HIS A 41 -25.06 -2.21 3.64
N PRO A 42 -24.61 -2.62 2.43
CA PRO A 42 -23.93 -3.90 2.20
C PRO A 42 -22.56 -4.00 2.90
N PHE A 43 -22.08 -2.91 3.49
CA PHE A 43 -20.88 -2.88 4.33
C PHE A 43 -21.16 -3.12 5.82
N TYR A 44 -22.42 -3.40 6.20
CA TYR A 44 -22.77 -3.76 7.58
C TYR A 44 -22.43 -5.23 7.85
N GLY A 45 -21.37 -5.44 8.66
CA GLY A 45 -21.08 -6.77 9.21
C GLY A 45 -21.94 -7.08 10.44
N SER A 46 -21.85 -8.29 10.94
CA SER A 46 -22.66 -8.79 12.07
C SER A 46 -22.63 -7.90 13.32
N ARG A 47 -21.55 -7.14 13.58
CA ARG A 47 -21.48 -6.22 14.73
C ARG A 47 -22.39 -5.00 14.54
N LYS A 48 -22.33 -4.34 13.38
CA LYS A 48 -23.19 -3.19 13.07
C LYS A 48 -24.65 -3.62 12.93
N MET A 49 -24.89 -4.78 12.35
CA MET A 49 -26.23 -5.36 12.21
C MET A 49 -26.90 -5.62 13.57
N VAL A 50 -26.15 -6.11 14.59
CA VAL A 50 -26.66 -6.25 15.97
C VAL A 50 -27.10 -4.91 16.55
N VAL A 51 -26.27 -3.87 16.36
CA VAL A 51 -26.60 -2.51 16.86
C VAL A 51 -27.87 -2.00 16.18
N TRP A 52 -27.95 -2.12 14.86
CA TRP A 52 -29.11 -1.68 14.11
C TRP A 52 -30.39 -2.43 14.49
N LEU A 53 -30.36 -3.75 14.63
CA LEU A 53 -31.50 -4.52 15.11
C LEU A 53 -31.94 -4.08 16.50
N GLY A 54 -30.99 -3.69 17.35
CA GLY A 54 -31.30 -3.10 18.67
C GLY A 54 -32.09 -1.79 18.56
N THR A 55 -31.79 -0.93 17.59
CA THR A 55 -32.57 0.30 17.32
C THR A 55 -33.98 0.01 16.79
N GLN A 56 -34.18 -1.15 16.19
CA GLN A 56 -35.50 -1.64 15.74
C GLN A 56 -36.28 -2.41 16.85
N GLY A 57 -35.78 -2.39 18.11
CA GLY A 57 -36.40 -3.05 19.24
C GLY A 57 -36.10 -4.54 19.37
N HIS A 58 -35.16 -5.06 18.56
CA HIS A 58 -34.76 -6.46 18.57
C HIS A 58 -33.42 -6.69 19.26
N SER A 59 -33.42 -7.11 20.50
CA SER A 59 -32.18 -7.50 21.23
C SER A 59 -31.72 -8.88 20.77
N VAL A 60 -30.68 -8.93 19.93
CA VAL A 60 -30.22 -10.19 19.28
C VAL A 60 -28.73 -10.40 19.54
N ASN A 61 -28.35 -11.62 19.92
CA ASN A 61 -26.96 -12.00 20.08
C ASN A 61 -26.24 -12.00 18.71
N ARG A 62 -24.99 -11.55 18.69
CA ARG A 62 -24.14 -11.55 17.48
C ARG A 62 -24.04 -12.91 16.80
N LYS A 63 -23.95 -14.02 17.56
CA LYS A 63 -23.90 -15.37 16.99
C LYS A 63 -25.19 -15.71 16.19
N ARG A 64 -26.34 -15.25 16.67
CA ARG A 64 -27.62 -15.41 15.94
C ARG A 64 -27.62 -14.60 14.65
N VAL A 65 -27.18 -13.36 14.68
CA VAL A 65 -27.04 -12.50 13.48
C VAL A 65 -26.07 -13.11 12.47
N GLN A 66 -24.93 -13.64 12.89
CA GLN A 66 -23.99 -14.33 11.99
C GLN A 66 -24.64 -15.55 11.32
N ARG A 67 -25.47 -16.31 12.05
CA ARG A 67 -26.21 -17.44 11.49
C ARG A 67 -27.24 -16.98 10.46
N LEU A 68 -28.00 -15.92 10.77
CA LEU A 68 -29.01 -15.36 9.85
C LEU A 68 -28.33 -14.84 8.56
N MET A 69 -27.23 -14.06 8.67
CA MET A 69 -26.47 -13.60 7.51
C MET A 69 -25.94 -14.77 6.67
N ARG A 70 -25.50 -15.86 7.30
CA ARG A 70 -25.06 -17.08 6.59
C ARG A 70 -26.20 -17.79 5.85
N ILE A 71 -27.39 -17.87 6.45
CA ILE A 71 -28.59 -18.44 5.82
C ILE A 71 -28.95 -17.64 4.56
N LEU A 72 -28.85 -16.32 4.63
CA LEU A 72 -29.12 -15.41 3.52
C LEU A 72 -27.94 -15.30 2.50
N GLY A 73 -26.82 -15.97 2.75
CA GLY A 73 -25.63 -15.87 1.89
C GLY A 73 -24.96 -14.51 1.93
N LEU A 74 -25.21 -13.69 2.96
CA LEU A 74 -24.72 -12.31 3.07
C LEU A 74 -23.33 -12.25 3.70
N ALA A 75 -22.41 -11.61 2.99
CA ALA A 75 -21.07 -11.25 3.49
C ALA A 75 -20.86 -9.75 3.36
N ALA A 76 -20.47 -9.08 4.46
CA ALA A 76 -20.22 -7.64 4.43
C ALA A 76 -19.14 -7.29 3.40
N MET A 77 -19.39 -6.28 2.58
CA MET A 77 -18.39 -5.71 1.69
C MET A 77 -17.28 -5.08 2.55
N ALA A 78 -16.13 -5.72 2.53
CA ALA A 78 -14.91 -5.25 3.18
C ALA A 78 -13.76 -5.35 2.17
N PRO A 79 -12.70 -4.52 2.30
CA PRO A 79 -11.50 -4.77 1.54
C PRO A 79 -11.08 -6.23 1.73
N GLY A 80 -10.82 -6.91 0.63
CA GLY A 80 -10.34 -8.30 0.66
C GLY A 80 -9.00 -8.41 1.42
N PRO A 81 -8.57 -9.63 1.79
CA PRO A 81 -7.24 -9.82 2.34
C PRO A 81 -6.22 -9.30 1.33
N ASN A 82 -5.13 -8.70 1.83
CA ASN A 82 -4.02 -8.23 1.00
C ASN A 82 -3.65 -9.30 -0.02
N THR A 83 -3.85 -9.00 -1.30
CA THR A 83 -3.52 -9.89 -2.41
C THR A 83 -2.00 -9.94 -2.66
N SER A 84 -1.25 -8.96 -2.15
CA SER A 84 0.21 -8.91 -2.18
C SER A 84 0.79 -9.86 -1.13
N LYS A 85 0.71 -11.16 -1.38
CA LYS A 85 1.50 -12.14 -0.63
C LYS A 85 2.91 -12.15 -1.20
N ILE A 86 3.89 -11.77 -0.37
CA ILE A 86 5.31 -11.93 -0.72
C ILE A 86 5.54 -13.41 -1.01
N HIS A 87 6.10 -13.72 -2.19
CA HIS A 87 6.51 -15.09 -2.49
C HIS A 87 7.62 -15.48 -1.50
N PRO A 88 7.56 -16.65 -0.85
CA PRO A 88 8.53 -17.03 0.18
C PRO A 88 9.99 -17.03 -0.27
N GLN A 89 10.25 -17.11 -1.57
CA GLN A 89 11.58 -17.10 -2.18
C GLN A 89 12.09 -15.68 -2.51
N ASN A 90 11.26 -14.63 -2.38
CA ASN A 90 11.69 -13.29 -2.70
C ASN A 90 12.61 -12.75 -1.59
N LYS A 91 13.82 -12.35 -1.98
CA LYS A 91 14.80 -11.73 -1.08
C LYS A 91 14.41 -10.30 -0.77
N ILE A 92 14.29 -9.98 0.52
CA ILE A 92 14.05 -8.61 1.00
C ILE A 92 15.40 -8.01 1.36
N TYR A 93 15.68 -6.81 0.86
CA TYR A 93 16.89 -6.07 1.13
C TYR A 93 16.68 -5.06 2.26
N PRO A 94 17.75 -4.71 3.02
CA PRO A 94 17.64 -3.75 4.10
C PRO A 94 17.41 -2.33 3.58
N TYR A 95 16.78 -1.47 4.38
CA TYR A 95 16.66 -0.04 4.09
C TYR A 95 17.97 0.67 4.37
N LEU A 96 18.60 1.24 3.35
CA LEU A 96 19.94 1.83 3.42
C LEU A 96 19.94 3.35 3.59
N LEU A 97 18.78 4.01 3.56
CA LEU A 97 18.71 5.47 3.44
C LEU A 97 18.53 6.20 4.77
N ARG A 98 18.43 5.47 5.89
CA ARG A 98 18.25 6.07 7.21
C ARG A 98 19.44 6.97 7.57
N GLY A 99 19.15 8.24 7.88
CA GLY A 99 20.17 9.23 8.24
C GLY A 99 21.10 9.66 7.09
N LEU A 100 20.87 9.14 5.86
CA LEU A 100 21.68 9.46 4.70
C LEU A 100 21.43 10.90 4.25
N SER A 101 22.50 11.63 3.99
CA SER A 101 22.45 12.92 3.30
C SER A 101 22.59 12.71 1.80
N ILE A 102 21.61 13.16 1.05
CA ILE A 102 21.63 13.12 -0.43
C ILE A 102 22.32 14.41 -0.89
N ILE A 103 23.50 14.30 -1.45
CA ILE A 103 24.40 15.44 -1.74
C ILE A 103 24.81 15.58 -3.21
N ARG A 104 24.46 14.60 -4.05
CA ARG A 104 24.78 14.61 -5.49
C ARG A 104 23.78 13.85 -6.33
N VAL A 105 23.76 14.16 -7.61
CA VAL A 105 22.96 13.43 -8.62
C VAL A 105 23.42 11.97 -8.68
N ASN A 106 22.49 11.07 -9.04
CA ASN A 106 22.71 9.63 -9.15
C ASN A 106 23.21 8.95 -7.86
N GLN A 107 23.08 9.60 -6.70
CA GLN A 107 23.37 8.95 -5.43
C GLN A 107 22.26 7.99 -5.02
N VAL A 108 21.00 8.39 -5.14
CA VAL A 108 19.86 7.55 -4.85
C VAL A 108 18.78 7.76 -5.91
N TRP A 109 18.37 6.67 -6.53
CA TRP A 109 17.17 6.62 -7.33
C TRP A 109 16.09 5.86 -6.60
N SER A 110 14.83 6.16 -6.91
CA SER A 110 13.72 5.32 -6.47
C SER A 110 12.67 5.16 -7.55
N THR A 111 11.86 4.13 -7.37
CA THR A 111 10.70 3.84 -8.21
C THR A 111 9.52 3.40 -7.36
N ASP A 112 8.35 3.53 -7.94
CA ASP A 112 7.09 3.02 -7.44
C ASP A 112 6.11 2.89 -8.60
N ILE A 113 5.03 2.14 -8.39
CA ILE A 113 3.96 1.97 -9.38
C ILE A 113 2.70 2.66 -8.86
N THR A 114 2.11 3.51 -9.68
CA THR A 114 0.78 4.04 -9.42
C THR A 114 -0.19 3.61 -10.51
N TYR A 115 -1.48 3.58 -10.18
CA TYR A 115 -2.52 3.37 -11.19
C TYR A 115 -3.22 4.68 -11.52
N ILE A 116 -3.58 4.80 -12.80
CA ILE A 116 -4.34 5.92 -13.36
C ILE A 116 -5.66 5.36 -13.88
N ARG A 117 -6.77 5.94 -13.39
CA ARG A 117 -8.10 5.58 -13.86
C ARG A 117 -8.38 6.27 -15.18
N LEU A 118 -8.87 5.52 -16.16
CA LEU A 118 -9.37 5.98 -17.44
C LEU A 118 -10.91 5.87 -17.47
N ALA A 119 -11.52 6.36 -18.54
CA ALA A 119 -12.97 6.22 -18.75
C ALA A 119 -13.41 4.76 -18.71
N GLN A 120 -12.59 3.86 -19.24
CA GLN A 120 -12.79 2.41 -19.17
C GLN A 120 -11.56 1.73 -18.54
N GLY A 121 -11.67 1.31 -17.28
CA GLY A 121 -10.61 0.60 -16.58
C GLY A 121 -9.54 1.51 -15.99
N PHE A 122 -8.32 1.01 -15.92
CA PHE A 122 -7.15 1.72 -15.40
C PHE A 122 -5.87 1.19 -16.06
N VAL A 123 -4.81 1.97 -15.94
CA VAL A 123 -3.46 1.60 -16.37
C VAL A 123 -2.48 1.82 -15.22
N TYR A 124 -1.34 1.17 -15.31
CA TYR A 124 -0.23 1.31 -14.37
C TYR A 124 0.80 2.28 -14.94
N LEU A 125 1.31 3.15 -14.10
CA LEU A 125 2.42 4.05 -14.42
C LEU A 125 3.55 3.75 -13.44
N VAL A 126 4.73 3.44 -13.97
CA VAL A 126 5.99 3.37 -13.23
C VAL A 126 6.85 4.58 -13.60
N ALA A 127 7.60 5.13 -12.66
CA ALA A 127 8.60 6.15 -12.95
C ALA A 127 9.81 5.99 -12.03
N ILE A 128 10.98 6.38 -12.54
CA ILE A 128 12.24 6.42 -11.80
C ILE A 128 12.62 7.88 -11.60
N ILE A 129 12.91 8.23 -10.35
CA ILE A 129 13.25 9.59 -9.95
C ILE A 129 14.61 9.63 -9.26
N ASP A 130 15.45 10.61 -9.62
CA ASP A 130 16.66 10.95 -8.89
C ASP A 130 16.34 11.78 -7.63
N TRP A 131 16.83 11.34 -6.48
CA TRP A 131 16.50 11.98 -5.20
C TRP A 131 17.20 13.32 -4.99
N TYR A 132 18.33 13.58 -5.63
CA TYR A 132 19.02 14.84 -5.51
C TYR A 132 18.31 15.96 -6.26
N SER A 133 18.05 15.73 -7.53
CA SER A 133 17.48 16.72 -8.45
C SER A 133 15.94 16.69 -8.55
N ARG A 134 15.31 15.62 -8.11
CA ARG A 134 13.88 15.33 -8.35
C ARG A 134 13.54 15.07 -9.82
N LYS A 135 14.55 14.89 -10.68
CA LYS A 135 14.35 14.62 -12.10
C LYS A 135 13.72 13.24 -12.29
N VAL A 136 12.68 13.18 -13.10
CA VAL A 136 12.13 11.92 -13.61
C VAL A 136 13.03 11.46 -14.73
N LEU A 137 13.73 10.35 -14.52
CA LEU A 137 14.73 9.82 -15.45
C LEU A 137 14.09 8.95 -16.52
N ALA A 138 13.14 8.12 -16.13
CA ALA A 138 12.36 7.29 -17.04
C ALA A 138 10.97 7.06 -16.46
N TRP A 139 10.02 6.75 -17.34
CA TRP A 139 8.66 6.37 -17.00
C TRP A 139 8.08 5.44 -18.06
N GLN A 140 7.13 4.60 -17.66
CA GLN A 140 6.40 3.72 -18.57
C GLN A 140 4.96 3.50 -18.09
N VAL A 141 4.06 3.25 -19.06
CA VAL A 141 2.64 2.91 -18.83
C VAL A 141 2.37 1.50 -19.34
N SER A 142 1.65 0.72 -18.54
CA SER A 142 1.21 -0.62 -18.93
C SER A 142 -0.25 -0.84 -18.54
N ASN A 143 -0.96 -1.67 -19.32
CA ASN A 143 -2.29 -2.18 -18.96
C ASN A 143 -2.24 -3.45 -18.11
N THR A 144 -1.05 -4.03 -17.91
CA THR A 144 -0.79 -5.18 -17.03
C THR A 144 0.21 -4.80 -15.94
N MET A 145 0.16 -5.51 -14.82
CA MET A 145 1.04 -5.30 -13.67
C MET A 145 2.22 -6.28 -13.68
N ASP A 146 2.79 -6.55 -14.85
CA ASP A 146 3.92 -7.45 -15.02
C ASP A 146 5.22 -6.75 -14.60
N ALA A 147 6.22 -7.51 -14.15
CA ALA A 147 7.52 -6.93 -13.80
C ALA A 147 8.29 -6.41 -15.03
N SER A 148 7.97 -6.88 -16.24
CA SER A 148 8.67 -6.51 -17.48
C SER A 148 8.68 -5.02 -17.74
N PHE A 149 7.52 -4.32 -17.62
CA PHE A 149 7.48 -2.86 -17.88
C PHE A 149 8.29 -2.05 -16.87
N CYS A 150 8.46 -2.56 -15.63
CA CYS A 150 9.35 -1.95 -14.64
C CYS A 150 10.82 -2.13 -15.03
N VAL A 151 11.18 -3.33 -15.50
CA VAL A 151 12.55 -3.64 -15.98
C VAL A 151 12.90 -2.83 -17.22
N ASP A 152 11.97 -2.66 -18.15
CA ASP A 152 12.17 -1.83 -19.35
C ASP A 152 12.39 -0.35 -18.95
N CYS A 153 11.61 0.15 -17.98
CA CYS A 153 11.79 1.50 -17.44
C CYS A 153 13.16 1.66 -16.76
N LEU A 154 13.61 0.68 -15.98
CA LEU A 154 14.92 0.67 -15.35
C LEU A 154 16.04 0.66 -16.38
N THR A 155 15.94 -0.21 -17.38
CA THR A 155 16.93 -0.34 -18.45
C THR A 155 17.05 0.97 -19.25
N ALA A 156 15.94 1.62 -19.55
CA ALA A 156 15.95 2.92 -20.21
C ALA A 156 16.68 3.99 -19.37
N ALA A 157 16.41 4.06 -18.07
CA ALA A 157 17.08 4.99 -17.17
C ALA A 157 18.59 4.71 -17.08
N LEU A 158 18.98 3.44 -16.93
CA LEU A 158 20.40 3.05 -16.85
C LEU A 158 21.18 3.39 -18.13
N ASN A 159 20.57 3.16 -19.30
CA ASN A 159 21.21 3.44 -20.58
C ASN A 159 21.43 4.92 -20.82
N GLU A 160 20.54 5.79 -20.33
CA GLU A 160 20.62 7.24 -20.57
C GLU A 160 21.43 7.96 -19.51
N TYR A 161 21.31 7.57 -18.23
CA TYR A 161 21.88 8.32 -17.09
C TYR A 161 22.98 7.58 -16.33
N GLY A 162 23.31 6.33 -16.70
CA GLY A 162 24.23 5.47 -15.97
C GLY A 162 23.58 4.87 -14.71
N ALA A 163 24.40 4.28 -13.84
CA ALA A 163 23.93 3.58 -12.65
C ALA A 163 23.96 4.49 -11.41
N PRO A 164 22.92 4.48 -10.55
CA PRO A 164 22.97 5.12 -9.24
C PRO A 164 23.80 4.28 -8.26
N GLU A 165 24.18 4.89 -7.12
CA GLU A 165 24.82 4.12 -6.04
C GLU A 165 23.83 3.24 -5.28
N ILE A 166 22.63 3.77 -5.03
CA ILE A 166 21.56 3.09 -4.30
C ILE A 166 20.28 3.21 -5.11
N PHE A 167 19.56 2.09 -5.22
CA PHE A 167 18.21 2.06 -5.78
C PHE A 167 17.22 1.66 -4.69
N ASN A 168 16.22 2.50 -4.44
CA ASN A 168 15.21 2.29 -3.42
C ASN A 168 13.85 1.93 -4.01
N THR A 169 13.22 0.89 -3.49
CA THR A 169 11.88 0.42 -3.89
C THR A 169 11.05 0.04 -2.66
N ASP A 170 9.76 -0.17 -2.87
CA ASP A 170 8.96 -0.93 -1.92
C ASP A 170 9.24 -2.44 -2.01
N GLN A 171 8.53 -3.25 -1.20
CA GLN A 171 8.63 -4.71 -1.21
C GLN A 171 7.61 -5.35 -2.16
N GLY A 172 7.17 -4.65 -3.19
CA GLY A 172 6.25 -5.16 -4.21
C GLY A 172 6.82 -6.35 -4.98
N SER A 173 5.94 -7.21 -5.47
CA SER A 173 6.34 -8.42 -6.21
C SER A 173 7.13 -8.09 -7.49
N GLN A 174 6.88 -6.94 -8.10
CA GLN A 174 7.58 -6.44 -9.29
C GLN A 174 9.05 -6.11 -8.99
N PHE A 175 9.33 -5.62 -7.79
CA PHE A 175 10.66 -5.16 -7.36
C PHE A 175 11.46 -6.21 -6.55
N THR A 176 10.79 -7.30 -6.17
CA THR A 176 11.41 -8.44 -5.47
C THR A 176 11.63 -9.65 -6.38
N CYS A 177 11.21 -9.59 -7.65
CA CYS A 177 11.41 -10.66 -8.62
C CYS A 177 12.87 -10.75 -9.06
N GLU A 178 13.28 -11.96 -9.45
CA GLU A 178 14.68 -12.27 -9.83
C GLU A 178 15.18 -11.39 -10.99
N VAL A 179 14.32 -11.13 -12.00
CA VAL A 179 14.71 -10.35 -13.18
C VAL A 179 15.06 -8.91 -12.81
N TRP A 180 14.26 -8.28 -11.94
CA TRP A 180 14.52 -6.93 -11.45
C TRP A 180 15.81 -6.85 -10.64
N VAL A 181 15.95 -7.74 -9.65
CA VAL A 181 17.12 -7.81 -8.77
C VAL A 181 18.40 -8.05 -9.56
N LYS A 182 18.37 -8.95 -10.54
CA LYS A 182 19.51 -9.27 -11.40
C LYS A 182 20.01 -8.05 -12.17
N VAL A 183 19.13 -7.22 -12.73
CA VAL A 183 19.53 -5.99 -13.43
C VAL A 183 20.26 -5.03 -12.50
N LEU A 184 19.80 -4.89 -11.26
CA LEU A 184 20.47 -4.02 -10.26
C LEU A 184 21.83 -4.59 -9.85
N GLU A 185 21.93 -5.90 -9.61
CA GLU A 185 23.17 -6.58 -9.22
C GLU A 185 24.22 -6.55 -10.36
N GLU A 186 23.81 -6.78 -11.61
CA GLU A 186 24.68 -6.70 -12.79
C GLU A 186 25.27 -5.29 -13.02
N ASN A 187 24.56 -4.24 -12.57
CA ASN A 187 25.04 -2.86 -12.63
C ASN A 187 25.72 -2.40 -11.33
N ALA A 188 26.02 -3.33 -10.39
CA ALA A 188 26.67 -3.05 -9.11
C ALA A 188 25.93 -2.02 -8.23
N ILE A 189 24.60 -1.92 -8.35
CA ILE A 189 23.73 -0.99 -7.63
C ILE A 189 23.36 -1.59 -6.27
N LYS A 190 23.48 -0.82 -5.19
CA LYS A 190 23.05 -1.22 -3.86
C LYS A 190 21.52 -1.16 -3.78
N ILE A 191 20.91 -2.28 -3.41
CA ILE A 191 19.44 -2.39 -3.31
C ILE A 191 19.00 -1.99 -1.92
N SER A 192 18.06 -1.06 -1.84
CA SER A 192 17.40 -0.62 -0.63
C SER A 192 15.89 -0.87 -0.77
N MET A 193 15.25 -1.39 0.28
CA MET A 193 13.81 -1.60 0.28
C MET A 193 13.15 -0.96 1.51
N ASP A 194 12.04 -0.28 1.26
CA ASP A 194 11.25 0.38 2.30
C ASP A 194 10.78 -0.61 3.37
N GLY A 195 10.74 -0.15 4.61
CA GLY A 195 10.14 -0.92 5.68
C GLY A 195 8.62 -1.05 5.50
N ARG A 196 8.07 -2.20 5.85
CA ARG A 196 6.64 -2.48 5.70
C ARG A 196 5.79 -1.42 6.44
N GLY A 197 4.92 -0.72 5.70
CA GLY A 197 4.04 0.32 6.26
C GLY A 197 4.72 1.67 6.55
N ARG A 198 5.90 1.94 5.98
CA ARG A 198 6.65 3.18 6.14
C ARG A 198 6.55 4.04 4.88
N ALA A 199 5.44 4.75 4.73
CA ALA A 199 5.20 5.65 3.60
C ALA A 199 6.27 6.77 3.44
N LEU A 200 6.98 7.13 4.51
CA LEU A 200 8.01 8.15 4.47
C LEU A 200 9.32 7.69 3.81
N ASP A 201 9.50 6.38 3.64
CA ASP A 201 10.73 5.81 3.10
C ASP A 201 10.85 6.01 1.58
N ASN A 202 9.73 6.36 0.86
CA ASN A 202 9.71 6.66 -0.58
C ASN A 202 9.00 7.99 -0.91
N ILE A 203 9.14 8.98 -0.05
CA ILE A 203 8.41 10.25 -0.09
C ILE A 203 8.53 11.00 -1.42
N PHE A 204 9.64 10.85 -2.17
CA PHE A 204 9.87 11.62 -3.39
C PHE A 204 9.01 11.13 -4.55
N VAL A 205 8.90 9.82 -4.73
CA VAL A 205 8.04 9.26 -5.78
C VAL A 205 6.56 9.39 -5.41
N GLU A 206 6.20 9.27 -4.12
CA GLU A 206 4.82 9.53 -3.67
C GLU A 206 4.40 10.99 -3.96
N ARG A 207 5.31 11.95 -3.72
CA ARG A 207 5.08 13.35 -4.07
C ARG A 207 5.01 13.58 -5.58
N LEU A 208 5.78 12.84 -6.38
CA LEU A 208 5.68 12.83 -7.84
C LEU A 208 4.28 12.38 -8.27
N TRP A 209 3.74 11.29 -7.70
CA TRP A 209 2.40 10.82 -8.02
C TRP A 209 1.32 11.86 -7.73
N ARG A 210 1.46 12.57 -6.62
CA ARG A 210 0.55 13.68 -6.32
C ARG A 210 0.61 14.75 -7.41
N SER A 211 1.80 15.17 -7.81
CA SER A 211 1.97 16.19 -8.86
C SER A 211 1.39 15.72 -10.18
N VAL A 212 1.75 14.53 -10.65
CA VAL A 212 1.23 13.93 -11.90
C VAL A 212 -0.31 13.89 -11.89
N LYS A 213 -0.91 13.41 -10.79
CA LYS A 213 -2.37 13.24 -10.71
C LYS A 213 -3.11 14.56 -10.67
N TYR A 214 -2.65 15.51 -9.86
CA TYR A 214 -3.37 16.76 -9.63
C TYR A 214 -3.05 17.86 -10.65
N GLU A 215 -1.88 17.82 -11.28
CA GLU A 215 -1.47 18.84 -12.24
C GLU A 215 -1.78 18.44 -13.69
N ASP A 216 -1.91 17.12 -13.97
CA ASP A 216 -2.11 16.61 -15.34
C ASP A 216 -3.31 15.66 -15.46
N VAL A 217 -3.27 14.50 -14.78
CA VAL A 217 -4.23 13.41 -15.03
C VAL A 217 -5.68 13.82 -14.68
N TYR A 218 -5.91 14.38 -13.49
CA TYR A 218 -7.26 14.74 -13.05
C TYR A 218 -7.84 15.92 -13.81
N PRO A 219 -7.08 17.01 -14.09
CA PRO A 219 -7.61 18.11 -14.89
C PRO A 219 -7.93 17.72 -16.33
N LYS A 220 -7.10 16.88 -16.95
CA LYS A 220 -7.28 16.49 -18.35
C LYS A 220 -8.25 15.32 -18.54
N ASN A 221 -8.46 14.47 -17.50
CA ASN A 221 -9.42 13.37 -17.48
C ASN A 221 -9.35 12.48 -18.75
N TYR A 222 -8.21 11.92 -19.05
CA TYR A 222 -7.93 11.15 -20.26
C TYR A 222 -8.91 10.00 -20.46
N ALA A 223 -9.46 9.89 -21.67
CA ALA A 223 -10.41 8.86 -22.03
C ALA A 223 -9.73 7.53 -22.37
N SER A 224 -8.51 7.56 -22.90
CA SER A 224 -7.82 6.38 -23.44
C SER A 224 -6.33 6.37 -23.07
N MET A 225 -5.72 5.17 -23.17
CA MET A 225 -4.28 5.00 -22.95
C MET A 225 -3.42 5.80 -23.96
N PRO A 226 -3.71 5.85 -25.26
CA PRO A 226 -2.95 6.69 -26.20
C PRO A 226 -2.97 8.18 -25.86
N GLU A 227 -4.14 8.73 -25.48
CA GLU A 227 -4.24 10.10 -25.01
C GLU A 227 -3.39 10.35 -23.76
N LEU A 228 -3.48 9.44 -22.77
CA LEU A 228 -2.68 9.51 -21.56
C LEU A 228 -1.18 9.50 -21.87
N LEU A 229 -0.71 8.63 -22.79
CA LEU A 229 0.70 8.55 -23.15
C LEU A 229 1.21 9.88 -23.73
N VAL A 230 0.46 10.51 -24.64
CA VAL A 230 0.81 11.82 -25.20
C VAL A 230 0.85 12.88 -24.07
N GLY A 231 -0.18 12.94 -23.25
CA GLY A 231 -0.26 13.92 -22.17
C GLY A 231 0.83 13.75 -21.12
N LEU A 232 1.15 12.51 -20.73
CA LEU A 232 2.24 12.25 -19.80
C LEU A 232 3.62 12.59 -20.39
N ALA A 233 3.84 12.36 -21.70
CA ALA A 233 5.07 12.76 -22.36
C ALA A 233 5.28 14.27 -22.27
N GLU A 234 4.23 15.07 -22.60
CA GLU A 234 4.26 16.52 -22.47
C GLU A 234 4.46 16.94 -20.99
N TYR A 235 3.75 16.29 -20.07
CA TYR A 235 3.83 16.61 -18.66
C TYR A 235 5.24 16.34 -18.08
N PHE A 236 5.88 15.22 -18.38
CA PHE A 236 7.21 14.94 -17.85
C PHE A 236 8.30 15.83 -18.44
N VAL A 237 8.15 16.26 -19.70
CA VAL A 237 9.01 17.32 -20.27
C VAL A 237 8.84 18.62 -19.47
N PHE A 238 7.61 19.03 -19.21
CA PHE A 238 7.33 20.21 -18.38
C PHE A 238 7.81 20.02 -16.94
N TYR A 239 7.55 18.86 -16.31
CA TYR A 239 7.96 18.57 -14.95
C TYR A 239 9.49 18.72 -14.77
N ASN A 240 10.27 18.17 -15.70
CA ASN A 240 11.72 18.21 -15.65
C ASN A 240 12.30 19.58 -16.03
N GLY A 241 11.83 20.19 -17.11
CA GLY A 241 12.45 21.37 -17.71
C GLY A 241 11.75 22.69 -17.43
N GLY A 242 10.44 22.69 -17.15
CA GLY A 242 9.63 23.91 -16.99
C GLY A 242 9.08 24.15 -15.60
N ARG A 243 8.86 23.09 -14.82
CA ARG A 243 8.22 23.20 -13.51
C ARG A 243 9.20 23.65 -12.42
N PHE A 244 8.89 24.76 -11.77
CA PHE A 244 9.68 25.22 -10.62
C PHE A 244 9.38 24.41 -9.36
N HIS A 245 10.41 24.01 -8.63
CA HIS A 245 10.32 23.26 -7.39
C HIS A 245 10.79 24.08 -6.19
N GLN A 246 9.90 24.35 -5.26
CA GLN A 246 10.22 25.11 -4.04
C GLN A 246 11.38 24.46 -3.25
N ALA A 247 11.37 23.12 -3.16
CA ALA A 247 12.41 22.36 -2.45
C ALA A 247 13.79 22.43 -3.15
N LEU A 248 13.85 22.90 -4.39
CA LEU A 248 15.06 23.12 -5.17
C LEU A 248 15.41 24.61 -5.31
N GLY A 249 14.90 25.46 -4.42
CA GLY A 249 15.07 26.90 -4.51
C GLY A 249 14.45 27.51 -5.78
N TYR A 250 13.31 26.97 -6.23
CA TYR A 250 12.61 27.34 -7.46
C TYR A 250 13.39 27.06 -8.76
N LYS A 251 14.40 26.19 -8.71
CA LYS A 251 15.03 25.63 -9.92
C LYS A 251 14.17 24.50 -10.48
N THR A 252 14.38 24.18 -11.75
CA THR A 252 13.78 22.98 -12.39
C THR A 252 14.65 21.76 -12.10
N PRO A 253 14.07 20.53 -12.12
CA PRO A 253 14.84 19.30 -11.96
C PRO A 253 16.00 19.17 -12.96
N ASP A 254 15.82 19.57 -14.23
CA ASP A 254 16.87 19.54 -15.25
C ASP A 254 18.04 20.47 -14.91
N GLN A 255 17.73 21.70 -14.46
CA GLN A 255 18.77 22.64 -14.05
C GLN A 255 19.63 22.08 -12.91
N VAL A 256 18.97 21.49 -11.89
CA VAL A 256 19.67 20.91 -10.75
C VAL A 256 20.45 19.66 -11.15
N TYR A 257 19.89 18.81 -12.02
CA TYR A 257 20.56 17.60 -12.48
C TYR A 257 21.83 17.93 -13.30
N GLN A 258 21.74 18.92 -14.20
CA GLN A 258 22.85 19.33 -15.07
C GLN A 258 23.96 20.07 -14.32
N THR A 259 23.60 20.95 -13.38
CA THR A 259 24.58 21.74 -12.63
C THR A 259 25.14 21.01 -11.41
N GLY A 260 24.42 20.01 -10.88
CA GLY A 260 24.76 19.38 -9.60
C GLY A 260 24.58 20.30 -8.39
N GLU A 261 23.84 21.43 -8.54
CA GLU A 261 23.71 22.46 -7.51
C GLU A 261 22.25 22.74 -7.13
N GLY A 262 22.00 22.93 -5.84
CA GLY A 262 20.70 23.34 -5.31
C GLY A 262 19.73 22.19 -5.09
N GLY A 263 20.18 20.97 -5.19
CA GLY A 263 19.42 19.75 -4.88
C GLY A 263 19.71 19.20 -3.49
N GLY A 264 19.26 17.97 -3.28
CA GLY A 264 19.56 17.20 -2.10
C GLY A 264 18.42 17.07 -1.10
N ALA A 265 18.67 16.26 -0.08
CA ALA A 265 17.81 16.07 1.08
C ALA A 265 18.58 15.39 2.21
N LYS A 266 18.14 15.60 3.43
CA LYS A 266 18.54 14.81 4.60
C LYS A 266 17.38 13.91 5.00
N ILE A 267 17.59 12.61 4.99
CA ILE A 267 16.58 11.65 5.42
C ILE A 267 16.63 11.55 6.94
N ALA A 268 15.58 12.05 7.61
CA ALA A 268 15.53 12.08 9.06
C ALA A 268 15.43 10.66 9.64
N ASP A 269 16.18 10.41 10.71
CA ASP A 269 16.00 9.19 11.52
C ASP A 269 15.02 9.48 12.66
N HIS A 270 13.71 9.30 12.40
CA HIS A 270 12.66 9.52 13.40
C HIS A 270 12.66 8.52 14.57
N PHE A 271 13.58 7.56 14.58
CA PHE A 271 13.66 6.53 15.63
C PHE A 271 14.77 6.78 16.65
N SER A 272 15.78 7.59 16.34
CA SER A 272 16.88 7.92 17.27
C SER A 272 16.44 8.85 18.41
N GLU A 273 15.44 9.73 18.18
CA GLU A 273 14.96 10.67 19.19
C GLU A 273 14.09 10.04 20.29
N LYS A 274 13.51 8.84 20.07
CA LYS A 274 12.70 8.15 21.09
C LYS A 274 13.53 7.33 22.10
N GLY A 275 14.81 7.11 21.83
CA GLY A 275 15.73 6.39 22.74
C GLY A 275 16.33 7.28 23.81
N SER A 276 16.69 8.53 23.50
CA SER A 276 17.36 9.44 24.41
C SER A 276 16.45 10.01 25.52
N SER A 277 15.16 10.19 25.25
CA SER A 277 14.20 10.70 26.24
C SER A 277 13.78 9.67 27.31
N LYS A 278 14.13 8.38 27.15
CA LYS A 278 13.89 7.36 28.19
C LYS A 278 15.09 7.17 29.13
N GLU A 279 16.29 7.50 28.70
CA GLU A 279 17.48 7.40 29.55
C GLU A 279 17.62 8.61 30.48
N GLU A 280 17.21 9.81 30.09
CA GLU A 280 17.22 10.99 30.95
C GLU A 280 16.15 10.97 32.09
N MET A 281 15.00 10.31 31.85
CA MET A 281 14.00 10.14 32.93
C MET A 281 14.36 9.05 33.96
N GLY A 282 15.28 8.13 33.61
CA GLY A 282 15.75 7.09 34.53
C GLY A 282 16.84 7.54 35.49
N GLN A 283 17.58 8.58 35.18
CA GLN A 283 18.67 9.10 36.04
C GLN A 283 18.24 10.17 37.05
N HIS A 284 17.04 10.74 36.91
CA HIS A 284 16.52 11.74 37.87
C HIS A 284 15.72 11.13 39.03
N GLN A 285 15.41 9.83 39.02
CA GLN A 285 14.70 9.16 40.10
C GLN A 285 15.62 8.42 41.12
N SER A 286 16.92 8.31 40.84
CA SER A 286 17.88 7.66 41.77
C SER A 286 18.70 8.61 42.65
N ALA A 287 18.43 9.93 42.59
CA ALA A 287 19.20 10.94 43.34
C ALA A 287 18.46 11.59 44.54
N VAL A 288 17.29 11.09 44.93
CA VAL A 288 16.46 11.73 46.00
C VAL A 288 16.25 10.82 47.25
N THR A 289 17.01 9.77 47.42
CA THR A 289 16.93 8.96 48.64
C THR A 289 18.29 8.75 49.29
N GLU A 290 18.91 9.82 49.76
CA GLU A 290 19.94 9.76 50.80
C GLU A 290 20.17 11.17 51.37
N THR A 291 19.39 11.58 52.39
CA THR A 291 19.83 12.49 53.47
C THR A 291 18.74 12.58 54.51
N THR A 292 18.87 11.84 55.62
CA THR A 292 18.39 12.30 56.93
C THR A 292 19.45 11.92 57.98
N PRO A 293 20.01 12.89 58.71
CA PRO A 293 20.88 12.62 59.84
C PRO A 293 20.09 12.46 61.13
N SER A 294 20.67 11.71 62.01
CA SER A 294 20.41 11.49 63.44
C SER A 294 20.07 12.75 64.22
#